data_11e7f5b9332476701d03deaad5b3edf9
#
_entry.id   11e7f5b9332476701d03deaad5b3edf9
#
_cell.length_a   1.000
_cell.length_b   1.000
_cell.length_c   1.000
_cell.angle_alpha   90.00
_cell.angle_beta   90.00
_cell.angle_gamma   90.00
#
_symmetry.space_group_name_H-M   'P 1'
#
loop_
_entity.id
_entity.type
_entity.pdbx_description
1 polymer ?
#
loop_
_entity_poly.entity_id
_entity_poly.type
_entity_poly.pdbx_seq_one_letter_code
_entity_poly.pdbx_strand_id
1 'polypeptide(L)'
;MEDSLGFQIFETIEHVKRELSDRDLAELEFDYPGIDISESIARSEFQSFSAPQVETILASLDRTLSQSGLTVHAVDLVCCTGGTARVAALAEGIQSRFGAEKLVRLRSLHSVIQGLGQRARPLA
;
A
#
# COMPACT_ATOMS: atom_id res chain seq x y z
N MET A 1 -10.61 -10.52 25.61
CA MET A 1 -11.78 -9.94 24.98
C MET A 1 -11.51 -8.61 24.29
N GLU A 2 -10.83 -7.69 24.95
CA GLU A 2 -10.45 -6.42 24.34
C GLU A 2 -9.53 -6.61 23.13
N ASP A 3 -8.63 -7.58 23.20
CA ASP A 3 -7.71 -7.92 22.09
C ASP A 3 -8.49 -8.42 20.87
N SER A 4 -9.57 -9.16 21.09
CA SER A 4 -10.42 -9.65 20.01
C SER A 4 -11.14 -8.51 19.29
N LEU A 5 -11.62 -7.52 20.05
CA LEU A 5 -12.28 -6.34 19.50
C LEU A 5 -11.30 -5.52 18.65
N GLY A 6 -10.12 -5.25 19.18
CA GLY A 6 -9.09 -4.49 18.46
C GLY A 6 -8.66 -5.19 17.19
N PHE A 7 -8.51 -6.50 17.22
CA PHE A 7 -8.16 -7.29 16.05
C PHE A 7 -9.25 -7.24 14.98
N GLN A 8 -10.52 -7.38 15.38
CA GLN A 8 -11.64 -7.34 14.44
C GLN A 8 -11.79 -5.97 13.78
N ILE A 9 -11.63 -4.90 14.53
CA ILE A 9 -11.66 -3.54 13.99
C ILE A 9 -10.52 -3.36 12.98
N PHE A 10 -9.32 -3.79 13.35
CA PHE A 10 -8.15 -3.69 12.48
C PHE A 10 -8.36 -4.45 11.16
N GLU A 11 -8.88 -5.67 11.22
CA GLU A 11 -9.16 -6.48 10.04
C GLU A 11 -10.20 -5.81 9.14
N THR A 12 -11.24 -5.21 9.73
CA THR A 12 -12.28 -4.51 8.99
C THR A 12 -11.71 -3.30 8.26
N ILE A 13 -10.86 -2.53 8.93
CA ILE A 13 -10.20 -1.36 8.33
C ILE A 13 -9.29 -1.79 7.18
N GLU A 14 -8.52 -2.84 7.36
CA GLU A 14 -7.63 -3.36 6.31
C GLU A 14 -8.42 -3.85 5.10
N HIS A 15 -9.58 -4.46 5.33
CA HIS A 15 -10.47 -4.90 4.26
C HIS A 15 -10.98 -3.70 3.45
N VAL A 16 -11.44 -2.65 4.11
CA VAL A 16 -11.91 -1.42 3.46
C VAL A 16 -10.81 -0.77 2.62
N LYS A 17 -9.61 -0.71 3.16
CA LYS A 17 -8.46 -0.15 2.43
C LYS A 17 -8.17 -0.94 1.16
N ARG A 18 -8.26 -2.26 1.21
CA ARG A 18 -8.08 -3.12 0.03
C ARG A 18 -9.17 -2.90 -1.01
N GLU A 19 -10.43 -2.79 -0.56
CA GLU A 19 -11.54 -2.51 -1.47
C GLU A 19 -11.36 -1.17 -2.18
N LEU A 20 -10.93 -0.15 -1.46
CA LEU A 20 -10.73 1.18 -2.03
C LEU A 20 -9.55 1.25 -3.01
N SER A 21 -8.70 0.23 -3.06
CA SER A 21 -7.68 0.13 -4.10
C SER A 21 -8.28 -0.16 -5.47
N ASP A 22 -9.40 -0.87 -5.50
CA ASP A 22 -10.01 -1.34 -6.73
C ASP A 22 -11.36 -0.70 -7.02
N ARG A 23 -12.02 -0.10 -6.02
CA ARG A 23 -13.36 0.47 -6.12
C ARG A 23 -13.38 1.90 -5.62
N ASP A 24 -14.35 2.67 -6.11
CA ASP A 24 -14.54 4.07 -5.70
C ASP A 24 -15.26 4.20 -4.36
N LEU A 25 -15.92 3.14 -3.92
CA LEU A 25 -16.71 3.13 -2.69
C LEU A 25 -16.53 1.80 -1.97
N ALA A 26 -16.39 1.85 -0.66
CA ALA A 26 -16.34 0.66 0.18
C ALA A 26 -17.29 0.81 1.36
N GLU A 27 -17.82 -0.30 1.84
CA GLU A 27 -18.70 -0.34 2.99
C GLU A 27 -17.89 -0.79 4.21
N LEU A 28 -17.90 0.04 5.24
CA LEU A 28 -17.35 -0.31 6.55
C LEU A 28 -18.47 -0.84 7.41
N GLU A 29 -18.51 -2.14 7.60
CA GLU A 29 -19.47 -2.78 8.46
C GLU A 29 -18.75 -3.46 9.61
N PHE A 30 -19.12 -3.10 10.82
CA PHE A 30 -18.56 -3.67 12.02
C PHE A 30 -19.68 -3.90 13.03
N ASP A 31 -19.90 -5.16 13.35
CA ASP A 31 -20.92 -5.59 14.31
C ASP A 31 -20.25 -6.32 15.47
N TYR A 32 -20.36 -5.74 16.64
CA TYR A 32 -19.83 -6.30 17.87
C TYR A 32 -20.84 -6.00 18.99
N PRO A 33 -20.98 -6.86 19.99
CA PRO A 33 -21.95 -6.60 21.07
C PRO A 33 -21.77 -5.21 21.67
N GLY A 34 -22.80 -4.37 21.52
CA GLY A 34 -22.81 -2.98 21.98
C GLY A 34 -22.23 -1.97 20.99
N ILE A 35 -21.73 -2.41 19.83
CA ILE A 35 -21.17 -1.53 18.79
C ILE A 35 -21.70 -1.99 17.44
N ASP A 36 -22.37 -1.09 16.74
CA ASP A 36 -22.85 -1.35 15.39
C ASP A 36 -22.47 -0.16 14.51
N ILE A 37 -21.53 -0.40 13.59
CA ILE A 37 -21.03 0.63 12.69
C ILE A 37 -21.31 0.18 11.25
N SER A 38 -21.97 1.06 10.50
CA SER A 38 -22.22 0.85 9.09
C SER A 38 -22.01 2.18 8.38
N GLU A 39 -20.93 2.28 7.61
CA GLU A 39 -20.54 3.53 6.95
C GLU A 39 -20.09 3.24 5.53
N SER A 40 -20.47 4.11 4.59
CA SER A 40 -19.91 4.10 3.24
C SER A 40 -18.73 5.06 3.18
N ILE A 41 -17.61 4.57 2.67
CA ILE A 41 -16.39 5.36 2.55
C ILE A 41 -16.02 5.48 1.09
N ALA A 42 -15.91 6.71 0.60
CA ALA A 42 -15.47 6.96 -0.78
C ALA A 42 -13.95 6.97 -0.87
N ARG A 43 -13.44 6.53 -2.02
CA ARG A 43 -11.99 6.58 -2.28
C ARG A 43 -11.46 8.01 -2.13
N SER A 44 -12.21 9.01 -2.58
CA SER A 44 -11.81 10.41 -2.48
C SER A 44 -11.65 10.86 -1.02
N GLU A 45 -12.51 10.40 -0.13
CA GLU A 45 -12.39 10.68 1.30
C GLU A 45 -11.14 10.04 1.88
N PHE A 46 -10.90 8.77 1.55
CA PHE A 46 -9.72 8.06 2.00
C PHE A 46 -8.44 8.72 1.47
N GLN A 47 -8.43 9.14 0.21
CA GLN A 47 -7.29 9.84 -0.39
C GLN A 47 -7.04 11.17 0.31
N SER A 48 -8.10 11.91 0.66
CA SER A 48 -7.98 13.17 1.37
C SER A 48 -7.36 12.99 2.76
N PHE A 49 -7.81 11.97 3.50
CA PHE A 49 -7.27 11.67 4.84
C PHE A 49 -5.84 11.15 4.78
N SER A 50 -5.49 10.39 3.76
CA SER A 50 -4.16 9.78 3.66
C SER A 50 -3.15 10.64 2.91
N ALA A 51 -3.57 11.76 2.30
CA ALA A 51 -2.70 12.61 1.51
C ALA A 51 -1.41 13.03 2.24
N PRO A 52 -1.44 13.46 3.51
CA PRO A 52 -0.20 13.83 4.20
C PRO A 52 0.79 12.67 4.33
N GLN A 53 0.29 11.47 4.59
CA GLN A 53 1.12 10.27 4.69
C GLN A 53 1.71 9.90 3.33
N VAL A 54 0.91 9.97 2.28
CA VAL A 54 1.36 9.71 0.91
C VAL A 54 2.45 10.69 0.51
N GLU A 55 2.26 11.98 0.79
CA GLU A 55 3.27 13.01 0.52
C GLU A 55 4.57 12.75 1.26
N THR A 56 4.49 12.33 2.52
CA THR A 56 5.66 11.98 3.32
C THR A 56 6.43 10.82 2.70
N ILE A 57 5.73 9.78 2.25
CA ILE A 57 6.34 8.61 1.61
C ILE A 57 7.01 9.02 0.29
N LEU A 58 6.31 9.79 -0.53
CA LEU A 58 6.84 10.24 -1.81
C LEU A 58 8.05 11.17 -1.64
N ALA A 59 8.03 12.05 -0.64
CA ALA A 59 9.18 12.90 -0.32
C ALA A 59 10.38 12.07 0.14
N SER A 60 10.15 11.00 0.91
CA SER A 60 11.19 10.08 1.32
C SER A 60 11.79 9.34 0.12
N LEU A 61 10.95 8.95 -0.83
CA LEU A 61 11.39 8.34 -2.08
C LEU A 61 12.27 9.29 -2.89
N ASP A 62 11.82 10.53 -3.05
CA ASP A 62 12.59 11.56 -3.78
C ASP A 62 13.96 11.81 -3.12
N ARG A 63 13.98 11.86 -1.80
CA ARG A 63 15.21 12.05 -1.03
C ARG A 63 16.17 10.87 -1.22
N THR A 64 15.65 9.65 -1.15
CA THR A 64 16.44 8.45 -1.34
C THR A 64 17.07 8.43 -2.74
N LEU A 65 16.29 8.76 -3.74
CA LEU A 65 16.77 8.83 -5.12
C LEU A 65 17.87 9.88 -5.27
N SER A 66 17.67 11.05 -4.68
CA SER A 66 18.67 12.13 -4.70
C SER A 66 19.97 11.72 -4.01
N GLN A 67 19.86 11.07 -2.85
CA GLN A 67 21.04 10.62 -2.10
C GLN A 67 21.81 9.51 -2.82
N SER A 68 21.13 8.71 -3.64
CA SER A 68 21.77 7.65 -4.40
C SER A 68 22.58 8.18 -5.59
N GLY A 69 22.37 9.43 -5.96
CA GLY A 69 23.01 10.02 -7.15
C GLY A 69 22.40 9.58 -8.47
N LEU A 70 21.30 8.84 -8.42
CA LEU A 70 20.61 8.37 -9.62
C LEU A 70 19.50 9.35 -10.02
N THR A 71 19.23 9.39 -11.32
CA THR A 71 18.07 10.12 -11.84
C THR A 71 16.91 9.14 -12.02
N VAL A 72 15.71 9.69 -12.19
CA VAL A 72 14.51 8.90 -12.48
C VAL A 72 14.71 8.01 -13.71
N HIS A 73 15.42 8.51 -14.71
CA HIS A 73 15.68 7.77 -15.95
C HIS A 73 16.66 6.60 -15.77
N ALA A 74 17.51 6.66 -14.75
CA ALA A 74 18.45 5.58 -14.44
C ALA A 74 17.78 4.40 -13.73
N VAL A 75 16.55 4.58 -13.23
CA VAL A 75 15.79 3.51 -12.59
C VAL A 75 15.06 2.71 -13.66
N ASP A 76 15.30 1.41 -13.70
CA ASP A 76 14.69 0.52 -14.69
C ASP A 76 13.36 -0.07 -14.20
N LEU A 77 13.25 -0.29 -12.90
CA LEU A 77 12.10 -0.98 -12.32
C LEU A 77 11.84 -0.48 -10.91
N VAL A 78 10.57 -0.25 -10.59
CA VAL A 78 10.11 0.08 -9.26
C VAL A 78 9.20 -1.05 -8.78
N CYS A 79 9.66 -1.79 -7.78
CA CYS A 79 8.89 -2.89 -7.21
C CYS A 79 8.17 -2.41 -5.95
N CYS A 80 6.84 -2.51 -5.98
CA CYS A 80 6.01 -2.14 -4.85
C CYS A 80 5.49 -3.40 -4.18
N THR A 81 5.69 -3.49 -2.87
CA THR A 81 5.25 -4.62 -2.06
C THR A 81 4.70 -4.11 -0.74
N GLY A 82 3.83 -4.90 -0.12
CA GLY A 82 3.18 -4.52 1.13
C GLY A 82 1.79 -3.90 0.92
N GLY A 83 1.00 -3.84 1.99
CA GLY A 83 -0.37 -3.35 1.93
C GLY A 83 -0.48 -1.88 1.56
N THR A 84 0.43 -1.04 2.07
CA THR A 84 0.44 0.40 1.82
C THR A 84 0.71 0.69 0.32
N ALA A 85 1.48 -0.15 -0.35
CA ALA A 85 1.78 0.02 -1.77
C ALA A 85 0.54 -0.11 -2.67
N ARG A 86 -0.56 -0.62 -2.15
CA ARG A 86 -1.84 -0.74 -2.87
C ARG A 86 -2.68 0.53 -2.82
N VAL A 87 -2.30 1.50 -2.01
CA VAL A 87 -3.03 2.78 -1.95
C VAL A 87 -2.90 3.48 -3.30
N ALA A 88 -4.04 3.77 -3.92
CA ALA A 88 -4.09 4.31 -5.28
C ALA A 88 -3.29 5.61 -5.44
N ALA A 89 -3.41 6.52 -4.47
CA ALA A 89 -2.71 7.81 -4.51
C ALA A 89 -1.19 7.63 -4.49
N LEU A 90 -0.70 6.64 -3.74
CA LEU A 90 0.74 6.35 -3.69
C LEU A 90 1.22 5.78 -5.02
N ALA A 91 0.47 4.85 -5.59
CA ALA A 91 0.79 4.27 -6.89
C ALA A 91 0.82 5.34 -8.00
N GLU A 92 -0.16 6.22 -8.00
CA GLU A 92 -0.23 7.34 -8.94
C GLU A 92 0.97 8.27 -8.81
N GLY A 93 1.38 8.57 -7.58
CA GLY A 93 2.55 9.40 -7.30
C GLY A 93 3.84 8.77 -7.82
N ILE A 94 3.99 7.48 -7.67
CA ILE A 94 5.15 6.73 -8.17
C ILE A 94 5.12 6.69 -9.70
N GLN A 95 3.98 6.39 -10.30
CA GLN A 95 3.83 6.36 -11.76
C GLN A 95 4.10 7.72 -12.39
N SER A 96 3.71 8.80 -11.73
CA SER A 96 3.97 10.15 -12.18
C SER A 96 5.45 10.47 -12.26
N ARG A 97 6.27 9.87 -11.38
CA ARG A 97 7.72 10.08 -11.34
C ARG A 97 8.49 9.19 -12.32
N PHE A 98 8.16 7.91 -12.37
CA PHE A 98 8.94 6.90 -13.08
C PHE A 98 8.30 6.41 -14.38
N GLY A 99 6.98 6.60 -14.54
CA GLY A 99 6.22 6.04 -15.65
C GLY A 99 5.54 4.74 -15.25
N ALA A 100 4.37 4.49 -15.83
CA ALA A 100 3.53 3.34 -15.49
C ALA A 100 4.21 2.01 -15.85
N GLU A 101 4.99 1.98 -16.91
CA GLU A 101 5.66 0.77 -17.39
C GLU A 101 6.76 0.27 -16.45
N LYS A 102 7.30 1.14 -15.58
CA LYS A 102 8.35 0.76 -14.63
C LYS A 102 7.80 0.24 -13.31
N LEU A 103 6.52 0.45 -13.04
CA LEU A 103 5.91 0.08 -11.77
C LEU A 103 5.43 -1.36 -11.80
N VAL A 104 5.93 -2.16 -10.88
CA VAL A 104 5.53 -3.55 -10.68
C VAL A 104 5.02 -3.73 -9.26
N ARG A 105 3.81 -4.24 -9.13
CA ARG A 105 3.23 -4.55 -7.83
C ARG A 105 3.36 -6.02 -7.54
N LEU A 106 3.92 -6.34 -6.38
CA LEU A 106 4.10 -7.71 -5.92
C LEU A 106 3.29 -7.93 -4.65
N ARG A 107 2.85 -9.17 -4.45
CA ARG A 107 2.25 -9.55 -3.17
C ARG A 107 3.37 -9.54 -2.13
N SER A 108 3.17 -8.83 -1.01
CA SER A 108 4.22 -8.61 -0.03
C SER A 108 4.83 -9.91 0.49
N LEU A 109 4.00 -10.85 0.90
CA LEU A 109 4.49 -12.13 1.41
C LEU A 109 5.14 -12.95 0.31
N HIS A 110 4.58 -12.91 -0.89
CA HIS A 110 5.10 -13.64 -2.04
C HIS A 110 6.50 -13.15 -2.43
N SER A 111 6.72 -11.83 -2.44
CA SER A 111 8.02 -11.27 -2.77
C SER A 111 9.10 -11.63 -1.74
N VAL A 112 8.74 -11.67 -0.45
CA VAL A 112 9.64 -12.12 0.61
C VAL A 112 10.03 -13.58 0.40
N ILE A 113 9.04 -14.44 0.16
CA ILE A 113 9.27 -15.88 -0.05
C ILE A 113 10.13 -16.11 -1.29
N GLN A 114 9.85 -15.41 -2.38
CA GLN A 114 10.66 -15.53 -3.59
C GLN A 114 12.10 -15.08 -3.37
N GLY A 115 12.29 -13.97 -2.66
CA GLY A 115 13.63 -13.48 -2.34
C GLY A 115 14.43 -14.47 -1.50
N LEU A 116 13.80 -15.04 -0.48
CA LEU A 116 14.41 -16.06 0.36
C LEU A 116 14.72 -17.33 -0.44
N GLY A 117 13.81 -17.75 -1.32
CA GLY A 117 14.02 -18.91 -2.18
C GLY A 117 15.21 -18.74 -3.11
N GLN A 118 15.35 -17.57 -3.71
CA GLN A 118 16.48 -17.25 -4.57
C GLN A 118 17.81 -17.25 -3.81
N ARG A 119 17.80 -16.71 -2.60
CA ARG A 119 18.97 -16.69 -1.73
C ARG A 119 19.39 -18.10 -1.30
N ALA A 120 18.42 -18.99 -1.11
CA ALA A 120 18.67 -20.36 -0.68
C ALA A 120 19.16 -21.27 -1.82
N ARG A 121 19.06 -20.85 -3.09
CA ARG A 121 19.53 -21.65 -4.20
C ARG A 121 21.06 -21.76 -4.19
N PRO A 122 21.60 -22.98 -4.39
CA PRO A 122 23.04 -23.14 -4.52
C PRO A 122 23.55 -22.31 -5.70
N LEU A 123 24.63 -21.61 -5.49
CA LEU A 123 25.33 -20.95 -6.57
C LEU A 123 26.05 -22.05 -7.38
N ALA A 124 25.47 -22.40 -8.50
CA ALA A 124 26.06 -23.39 -9.38
C ALA A 124 26.91 -22.71 -10.45
#